data_dc9bc7f66dc8b5c7f5e1caa3b67ba96f
#
_entry.id   dc9bc7f66dc8b5c7f5e1caa3b67ba96f
#
_cell.length_a   1.000
_cell.length_b   1.000
_cell.length_c   1.000
_cell.angle_alpha   90.00
_cell.angle_beta   90.00
_cell.angle_gamma   90.00
#
_symmetry.space_group_name_H-M   'P 1'
#
loop_
_entity.id
_entity.type
_entity.pdbx_description
1 polymer ?
#
loop_
_entity_poly.entity_id
_entity_poly.type
_entity_poly.pdbx_seq_one_letter_code
_entity_poly.pdbx_strand_id
1 'polypeptide(L)'
;MKMRNRMPDVAKLRCNACQEFLKMVIKPNWQQRLYDIEKEAIEHNRYADNYRPAYEKMRNIGIENYSIDEMDVTFITQVVCFCSSIVSVQKQTKDALTKLRDDRNLTNHLNENEEDEELYLRGLLSLCNLRSFVKAVDKFEINIDDADRLNYRNKYIPQIEELMDILDEERIALIQRTKDITKDINRLLSCSDDETRLRMWCDISKLYMDREWKLDKNPERYNEFIVMASDAGIPEAHINAAIYFLNIKKDYVEMERRLQMMFDSRDRLTAGNVHSIIESINWYVTTGNNITVGMNEMADRIIALGFPVEKQEDGTYLWKRRQDA
;
A
#
# COMPACT_ATOMS: atom_id res chain seq x y z
N MET A 1 8.08 16.60 17.55
CA MET A 1 6.96 17.28 18.25
C MET A 1 5.84 17.81 17.33
N LYS A 2 6.14 18.36 16.15
CA LYS A 2 5.08 18.85 15.21
C LYS A 2 4.22 17.73 14.63
N MET A 3 4.80 16.62 14.17
CA MET A 3 4.04 15.54 13.54
C MET A 3 3.06 14.85 14.49
N ARG A 4 3.42 14.65 15.76
CA ARG A 4 2.50 14.09 16.77
C ARG A 4 1.21 14.89 16.89
N ASN A 5 1.26 16.20 16.65
CA ASN A 5 0.09 17.07 16.66
C ASN A 5 -0.76 16.94 15.38
N ARG A 6 -0.21 16.38 14.28
CA ARG A 6 -0.91 16.15 13.00
C ARG A 6 -1.54 14.77 12.90
N MET A 7 -1.03 13.77 13.64
CA MET A 7 -1.60 12.42 13.59
C MET A 7 -3.10 12.36 13.91
N PRO A 8 -3.63 13.15 14.87
CA PRO A 8 -5.08 13.22 15.10
C PRO A 8 -5.86 13.71 13.87
N ASP A 9 -5.31 14.65 13.08
CA ASP A 9 -5.96 15.15 11.86
C ASP A 9 -6.02 14.06 10.78
N VAL A 10 -4.92 13.31 10.59
CA VAL A 10 -4.85 12.16 9.69
C VAL A 10 -5.86 11.09 10.11
N ALA A 11 -5.90 10.76 11.39
CA ALA A 11 -6.82 9.76 11.93
C ALA A 11 -8.28 10.19 11.76
N LYS A 12 -8.59 11.46 12.02
CA LYS A 12 -9.93 12.04 11.88
C LYS A 12 -10.39 12.02 10.42
N LEU A 13 -9.54 12.47 9.50
CA LEU A 13 -9.88 12.48 8.07
C LEU A 13 -10.16 11.07 7.56
N ARG A 14 -9.34 10.08 7.93
CA ARG A 14 -9.53 8.67 7.59
C ARG A 14 -10.84 8.13 8.16
N CYS A 15 -11.13 8.42 9.43
CA CYS A 15 -12.36 7.98 10.08
C CYS A 15 -13.60 8.56 9.37
N ASN A 16 -13.60 9.86 9.12
CA ASN A 16 -14.70 10.54 8.44
C ASN A 16 -14.96 9.96 7.03
N ALA A 17 -13.90 9.69 6.27
CA ALA A 17 -14.04 9.09 4.94
C ALA A 17 -14.61 7.68 5.00
N CYS A 18 -14.17 6.84 5.94
CA CYS A 18 -14.70 5.50 6.11
C CYS A 18 -16.17 5.52 6.58
N GLN A 19 -16.54 6.43 7.47
CA GLN A 19 -17.93 6.62 7.93
C GLN A 19 -18.83 7.04 6.78
N GLU A 20 -18.42 8.02 5.98
CA GLU A 20 -19.20 8.46 4.82
C GLU A 20 -19.34 7.35 3.77
N PHE A 21 -18.27 6.61 3.50
CA PHE A 21 -18.35 5.43 2.64
C PHE A 21 -19.36 4.40 3.16
N LEU A 22 -19.33 4.10 4.47
CA LEU A 22 -20.29 3.17 5.06
C LEU A 22 -21.72 3.68 4.91
N LYS A 23 -21.98 4.99 5.08
CA LYS A 23 -23.31 5.59 4.88
C LYS A 23 -23.85 5.35 3.46
N MET A 24 -22.97 5.35 2.45
CA MET A 24 -23.38 5.12 1.06
C MET A 24 -23.73 3.66 0.76
N VAL A 25 -23.10 2.70 1.45
CA VAL A 25 -23.22 1.26 1.13
C VAL A 25 -24.10 0.47 2.10
N ILE A 26 -24.49 1.08 3.21
CA ILE A 26 -25.21 0.40 4.29
C ILE A 26 -26.68 0.19 3.91
N LYS A 27 -27.19 -0.99 4.25
CA LYS A 27 -28.59 -1.34 3.97
C LYS A 27 -29.56 -0.70 4.98
N PRO A 28 -30.82 -0.47 4.59
CA PRO A 28 -31.83 -0.03 5.54
C PRO A 28 -31.96 -0.96 6.75
N ASN A 29 -32.38 -0.41 7.88
CA ASN A 29 -32.56 -1.15 9.16
C ASN A 29 -31.26 -1.80 9.68
N TRP A 30 -30.10 -1.23 9.33
CA TRP A 30 -28.81 -1.74 9.73
C TRP A 30 -28.61 -1.74 11.25
N GLN A 31 -29.16 -0.75 11.97
CA GLN A 31 -29.02 -0.66 13.42
C GLN A 31 -29.62 -1.89 14.11
N GLN A 32 -30.86 -2.25 13.74
CA GLN A 32 -31.50 -3.43 14.32
C GLN A 32 -30.73 -4.71 13.98
N ARG A 33 -30.29 -4.85 12.74
CA ARG A 33 -29.50 -6.02 12.31
C ARG A 33 -28.17 -6.11 13.05
N LEU A 34 -27.49 -4.98 13.24
CA LEU A 34 -26.22 -4.94 13.98
C LEU A 34 -26.46 -5.33 15.44
N TYR A 35 -27.51 -4.78 16.06
CA TYR A 35 -27.90 -5.10 17.43
C TYR A 35 -28.13 -6.61 17.60
N ASP A 36 -28.85 -7.23 16.68
CA ASP A 36 -29.17 -8.66 16.75
C ASP A 36 -27.89 -9.52 16.59
N ILE A 37 -27.00 -9.16 15.68
CA ILE A 37 -25.70 -9.85 15.50
C ILE A 37 -24.84 -9.74 16.75
N GLU A 38 -24.73 -8.55 17.34
CA GLU A 38 -23.93 -8.33 18.54
C GLU A 38 -24.52 -9.03 19.76
N LYS A 39 -25.85 -8.99 19.89
CA LYS A 39 -26.57 -9.74 20.94
C LYS A 39 -26.27 -11.23 20.83
N GLU A 40 -26.40 -11.82 19.64
CA GLU A 40 -26.09 -13.22 19.40
C GLU A 40 -24.63 -13.55 19.71
N ALA A 41 -23.70 -12.68 19.28
CA ALA A 41 -22.27 -12.86 19.55
C ALA A 41 -21.95 -12.85 21.04
N ILE A 42 -22.58 -11.98 21.81
CA ILE A 42 -22.43 -11.90 23.28
C ILE A 42 -23.03 -13.12 23.95
N GLU A 43 -24.26 -13.52 23.59
CA GLU A 43 -24.96 -14.69 24.16
C GLU A 43 -24.16 -15.98 23.90
N HIS A 44 -23.47 -16.11 22.79
CA HIS A 44 -22.65 -17.29 22.47
C HIS A 44 -21.17 -17.14 22.84
N ASN A 45 -20.83 -16.11 23.60
CA ASN A 45 -19.42 -15.77 23.95
C ASN A 45 -18.46 -15.74 22.79
N ARG A 46 -18.98 -15.32 21.63
CA ARG A 46 -18.20 -15.15 20.39
C ARG A 46 -17.81 -13.68 20.25
N TYR A 47 -16.51 -13.37 20.33
CA TYR A 47 -15.98 -12.02 20.13
C TYR A 47 -16.57 -10.93 21.06
N ALA A 48 -16.99 -11.30 22.27
CA ALA A 48 -17.69 -10.44 23.23
C ALA A 48 -16.98 -9.11 23.50
N ASP A 49 -15.65 -9.09 23.52
CA ASP A 49 -14.87 -7.90 23.83
C ASP A 49 -14.88 -6.86 22.69
N ASN A 50 -15.04 -7.28 21.44
CA ASN A 50 -15.03 -6.38 20.27
C ASN A 50 -16.41 -5.76 19.99
N TYR A 51 -17.50 -6.47 20.28
CA TYR A 51 -18.87 -6.05 19.93
C TYR A 51 -19.65 -5.48 21.11
N ARG A 52 -19.25 -5.81 22.34
CA ARG A 52 -19.92 -5.36 23.55
C ARG A 52 -20.11 -3.84 23.65
N PRO A 53 -19.12 -2.97 23.30
CA PRO A 53 -19.28 -1.53 23.44
C PRO A 53 -20.42 -0.96 22.58
N ALA A 54 -20.57 -1.43 21.34
CA ALA A 54 -21.63 -0.97 20.45
C ALA A 54 -23.00 -1.48 20.90
N TYR A 55 -23.09 -2.74 21.31
CA TYR A 55 -24.32 -3.34 21.88
C TYR A 55 -24.80 -2.59 23.12
N GLU A 56 -23.92 -2.38 24.09
CA GLU A 56 -24.24 -1.65 25.32
C GLU A 56 -24.65 -0.22 25.00
N LYS A 57 -24.02 0.44 24.06
CA LYS A 57 -24.36 1.78 23.65
C LYS A 57 -25.74 1.82 23.01
N MET A 58 -26.03 0.95 22.03
CA MET A 58 -27.36 0.85 21.42
C MET A 58 -28.45 0.58 22.45
N ARG A 59 -28.15 -0.27 23.44
CA ARG A 59 -29.09 -0.58 24.55
C ARG A 59 -29.37 0.63 25.41
N ASN A 60 -28.37 1.48 25.65
CA ASN A 60 -28.46 2.64 26.53
C ASN A 60 -29.14 3.85 25.89
N ILE A 61 -28.86 4.11 24.59
CA ILE A 61 -29.36 5.31 23.89
C ILE A 61 -30.58 5.03 22.99
N GLY A 62 -30.95 3.76 22.80
CA GLY A 62 -31.92 3.32 21.78
C GLY A 62 -31.23 2.92 20.49
N ILE A 63 -31.71 1.81 19.89
CA ILE A 63 -31.08 1.23 18.68
C ILE A 63 -31.08 2.22 17.53
N GLU A 64 -32.19 2.92 17.33
CA GLU A 64 -32.38 3.92 16.28
C GLU A 64 -31.50 5.17 16.43
N ASN A 65 -31.03 5.43 17.63
CA ASN A 65 -30.20 6.59 17.93
C ASN A 65 -28.69 6.32 17.75
N TYR A 66 -28.31 5.07 17.48
CA TYR A 66 -26.91 4.73 17.23
C TYR A 66 -26.49 5.19 15.83
N SER A 67 -25.43 5.97 15.76
CA SER A 67 -24.94 6.60 14.52
C SER A 67 -23.69 5.93 13.99
N ILE A 68 -23.53 5.91 12.66
CA ILE A 68 -22.27 5.52 12.00
C ILE A 68 -21.11 6.44 12.41
N ASP A 69 -21.40 7.70 12.76
CA ASP A 69 -20.39 8.67 13.19
C ASP A 69 -19.72 8.29 14.53
N GLU A 70 -20.24 7.28 15.21
CA GLU A 70 -19.66 6.73 16.43
C GLU A 70 -18.72 5.54 16.19
N MET A 71 -18.69 5.04 14.95
CA MET A 71 -17.89 3.91 14.55
C MET A 71 -16.47 4.34 14.17
N ASP A 72 -15.48 3.71 14.73
CA ASP A 72 -14.10 3.87 14.27
C ASP A 72 -13.81 3.01 13.02
N VAL A 73 -12.66 3.23 12.39
CA VAL A 73 -12.25 2.50 11.17
C VAL A 73 -12.18 0.99 11.39
N THR A 74 -11.79 0.55 12.58
CA THR A 74 -11.71 -0.88 12.92
C THR A 74 -13.08 -1.50 12.91
N PHE A 75 -14.04 -0.86 13.58
CA PHE A 75 -15.42 -1.35 13.66
C PHE A 75 -16.11 -1.29 12.29
N ILE A 76 -15.93 -0.20 11.53
CA ILE A 76 -16.42 -0.09 10.14
C ILE A 76 -15.89 -1.25 9.28
N THR A 77 -14.59 -1.55 9.38
CA THR A 77 -13.98 -2.64 8.63
C THR A 77 -14.59 -3.99 9.03
N GLN A 78 -14.84 -4.22 10.31
CA GLN A 78 -15.49 -5.44 10.79
C GLN A 78 -16.93 -5.57 10.23
N VAL A 79 -17.71 -4.50 10.28
CA VAL A 79 -19.08 -4.48 9.72
C VAL A 79 -19.05 -4.80 8.23
N VAL A 80 -18.18 -4.17 7.46
CA VAL A 80 -18.08 -4.37 5.99
C VAL A 80 -17.56 -5.76 5.64
N CYS A 81 -16.58 -6.28 6.39
CA CYS A 81 -15.97 -7.57 6.06
C CYS A 81 -16.83 -8.76 6.46
N PHE A 82 -17.52 -8.68 7.60
CA PHE A 82 -18.14 -9.85 8.23
C PHE A 82 -19.67 -9.80 8.31
N CYS A 83 -20.30 -8.62 8.19
CA CYS A 83 -21.73 -8.46 8.33
C CYS A 83 -22.42 -8.30 6.96
N SER A 84 -22.43 -9.34 6.13
CA SER A 84 -23.02 -9.29 4.77
C SER A 84 -24.54 -9.01 4.76
N SER A 85 -25.22 -9.24 5.86
CA SER A 85 -26.62 -8.84 6.05
C SER A 85 -26.80 -7.32 6.13
N ILE A 86 -25.77 -6.60 6.58
CA ILE A 86 -25.75 -5.14 6.75
C ILE A 86 -25.15 -4.46 5.53
N VAL A 87 -24.02 -4.97 5.04
CA VAL A 87 -23.29 -4.42 3.89
C VAL A 87 -22.92 -5.54 2.93
N SER A 88 -23.19 -5.35 1.66
CA SER A 88 -22.80 -6.30 0.62
C SER A 88 -21.83 -5.62 -0.33
N VAL A 89 -20.55 -5.93 -0.21
CA VAL A 89 -19.48 -5.42 -1.06
C VAL A 89 -18.54 -6.55 -1.47
N GLN A 90 -17.84 -6.34 -2.57
CA GLN A 90 -16.89 -7.30 -3.10
C GLN A 90 -15.62 -7.42 -2.25
N LYS A 91 -14.87 -8.51 -2.48
CA LYS A 91 -13.60 -8.78 -1.80
C LYS A 91 -12.61 -7.60 -1.94
N GLN A 92 -12.52 -7.01 -3.11
CA GLN A 92 -11.61 -5.90 -3.39
C GLN A 92 -11.85 -4.67 -2.49
N THR A 93 -13.12 -4.35 -2.22
CA THR A 93 -13.51 -3.29 -1.29
C THR A 93 -13.15 -3.65 0.16
N LYS A 94 -13.36 -4.92 0.54
CA LYS A 94 -12.98 -5.42 1.87
C LYS A 94 -11.47 -5.35 2.09
N ASP A 95 -10.69 -5.77 1.10
CA ASP A 95 -9.23 -5.75 1.16
C ASP A 95 -8.71 -4.30 1.30
N ALA A 96 -9.30 -3.36 0.56
CA ALA A 96 -8.94 -1.94 0.65
C ALA A 96 -9.26 -1.32 2.03
N LEU A 97 -10.41 -1.64 2.63
CA LEU A 97 -10.75 -1.20 3.99
C LEU A 97 -9.88 -1.86 5.05
N THR A 98 -9.56 -3.14 4.88
CA THR A 98 -8.64 -3.86 5.77
C THR A 98 -7.29 -3.16 5.83
N LYS A 99 -6.78 -2.71 4.69
CA LYS A 99 -5.55 -1.94 4.62
C LYS A 99 -5.62 -0.63 5.41
N LEU A 100 -6.72 0.12 5.29
CA LEU A 100 -6.92 1.35 6.08
C LEU A 100 -7.00 1.08 7.59
N ARG A 101 -7.57 -0.06 8.01
CA ARG A 101 -7.57 -0.50 9.40
C ARG A 101 -6.17 -0.80 9.89
N ASP A 102 -5.38 -1.51 9.10
CA ASP A 102 -4.01 -1.87 9.45
C ASP A 102 -3.13 -0.62 9.57
N ASP A 103 -3.30 0.36 8.69
CA ASP A 103 -2.66 1.68 8.81
C ASP A 103 -3.09 2.41 10.10
N ARG A 104 -4.37 2.31 10.49
CA ARG A 104 -4.87 2.89 11.76
C ARG A 104 -4.17 2.25 12.95
N ASN A 105 -3.99 0.94 12.94
CA ASN A 105 -3.32 0.25 14.03
C ASN A 105 -1.85 0.68 14.15
N LEU A 106 -1.15 0.80 13.02
CA LEU A 106 0.22 1.31 12.98
C LEU A 106 0.33 2.75 13.49
N THR A 107 -0.66 3.60 13.20
CA THR A 107 -0.65 5.01 13.62
C THR A 107 -1.09 5.22 15.08
N ASN A 108 -1.83 4.29 15.66
CA ASN A 108 -2.28 4.40 17.06
C ASN A 108 -1.31 3.80 18.09
N HIS A 109 -0.37 2.95 17.65
CA HIS A 109 0.65 2.35 18.51
C HIS A 109 2.00 3.06 18.36
N LEU A 110 1.97 4.40 18.34
CA LEU A 110 3.19 5.21 18.27
C LEU A 110 3.98 5.05 19.56
N ASN A 111 5.21 4.56 19.47
CA ASN A 111 6.13 4.55 20.60
C ASN A 111 6.55 5.99 20.91
N GLU A 112 6.70 6.31 22.20
CA GLU A 112 7.17 7.64 22.62
C GLU A 112 8.57 8.01 22.09
N ASN A 113 9.33 7.00 21.68
CA ASN A 113 10.71 7.14 21.18
C ASN A 113 10.81 7.16 19.64
N GLU A 114 9.68 7.15 18.90
CA GLU A 114 9.73 7.21 17.44
C GLU A 114 10.21 8.58 16.96
N GLU A 115 11.12 8.56 15.99
CA GLU A 115 11.63 9.78 15.37
C GLU A 115 10.54 10.51 14.59
N ASP A 116 10.53 11.84 14.63
CA ASP A 116 9.54 12.68 13.95
C ASP A 116 9.42 12.35 12.44
N GLU A 117 10.52 11.99 11.78
CA GLU A 117 10.55 11.63 10.37
C GLU A 117 9.77 10.34 10.07
N GLU A 118 9.88 9.32 10.92
CA GLU A 118 9.10 8.09 10.77
C GLU A 118 7.60 8.35 10.92
N LEU A 119 7.22 9.26 11.81
CA LEU A 119 5.84 9.69 11.98
C LEU A 119 5.30 10.40 10.72
N TYR A 120 6.10 11.25 10.07
CA TYR A 120 5.74 11.86 8.79
C TYR A 120 5.53 10.81 7.71
N LEU A 121 6.44 9.84 7.60
CA LEU A 121 6.33 8.74 6.63
C LEU A 121 5.04 7.93 6.85
N ARG A 122 4.72 7.60 8.09
CA ARG A 122 3.50 6.86 8.45
C ARG A 122 2.24 7.67 8.16
N GLY A 123 2.24 8.96 8.49
CA GLY A 123 1.13 9.86 8.21
C GLY A 123 0.86 9.98 6.72
N LEU A 124 1.89 10.22 5.94
CA LEU A 124 1.83 10.31 4.49
C LEU A 124 1.37 8.99 3.87
N LEU A 125 1.90 7.85 4.29
CA LEU A 125 1.48 6.54 3.81
C LEU A 125 -0.01 6.28 4.10
N SER A 126 -0.47 6.62 5.30
CA SER A 126 -1.88 6.50 5.67
C SER A 126 -2.78 7.35 4.77
N LEU A 127 -2.37 8.58 4.43
CA LEU A 127 -3.10 9.44 3.49
C LEU A 127 -3.07 8.90 2.06
N CYS A 128 -1.95 8.30 1.61
CA CYS A 128 -1.88 7.61 0.31
C CYS A 128 -2.86 6.47 0.18
N ASN A 129 -2.90 5.64 1.20
CA ASN A 129 -3.80 4.51 1.20
C ASN A 129 -5.26 4.99 1.24
N LEU A 130 -5.55 6.04 2.00
CA LEU A 130 -6.86 6.69 2.01
C LEU A 130 -7.22 7.27 0.64
N ARG A 131 -6.31 8.02 0.01
CA ARG A 131 -6.49 8.57 -1.33
C ARG A 131 -6.74 7.48 -2.36
N SER A 132 -5.96 6.40 -2.30
CA SER A 132 -6.13 5.25 -3.19
C SER A 132 -7.49 4.60 -2.99
N PHE A 133 -7.96 4.47 -1.75
CA PHE A 133 -9.29 3.98 -1.43
C PHE A 133 -10.38 4.89 -1.99
N VAL A 134 -10.32 6.20 -1.75
CA VAL A 134 -11.30 7.18 -2.24
C VAL A 134 -11.38 7.17 -3.76
N LYS A 135 -10.24 7.13 -4.47
CA LYS A 135 -10.18 7.01 -5.94
C LYS A 135 -10.72 5.66 -6.45
N ALA A 136 -10.57 4.59 -5.67
CA ALA A 136 -11.02 3.27 -6.07
C ALA A 136 -12.53 3.07 -5.92
N VAL A 137 -13.24 3.94 -5.18
CA VAL A 137 -14.71 3.86 -4.99
C VAL A 137 -15.44 3.89 -6.34
N ASP A 138 -14.92 4.60 -7.33
CA ASP A 138 -15.47 4.63 -8.69
C ASP A 138 -15.45 3.24 -9.37
N LYS A 139 -14.52 2.38 -8.99
CA LYS A 139 -14.31 1.04 -9.58
C LYS A 139 -14.98 -0.08 -8.77
N PHE A 140 -15.50 0.23 -7.59
CA PHE A 140 -16.14 -0.77 -6.76
C PHE A 140 -17.54 -1.10 -7.36
N GLU A 141 -17.79 -2.38 -7.55
CA GLU A 141 -19.13 -2.87 -7.95
C GLU A 141 -20.05 -2.86 -6.72
N ILE A 142 -20.54 -1.70 -6.38
CA ILE A 142 -21.49 -1.45 -5.30
C ILE A 142 -22.64 -0.62 -5.84
N ASN A 143 -23.82 -0.83 -5.32
CA ASN A 143 -25.01 -0.09 -5.75
C ASN A 143 -25.04 1.29 -5.10
N ILE A 144 -24.22 2.19 -5.62
CA ILE A 144 -24.14 3.61 -5.25
C ILE A 144 -24.36 4.44 -6.52
N ASP A 145 -25.10 5.53 -6.41
CA ASP A 145 -25.29 6.49 -7.48
C ASP A 145 -23.94 7.13 -7.88
N ASP A 146 -23.75 7.36 -9.16
CA ASP A 146 -22.54 8.00 -9.69
C ASP A 146 -22.37 9.42 -9.16
N ALA A 147 -23.47 10.13 -8.88
CA ALA A 147 -23.44 11.45 -8.25
C ALA A 147 -22.88 11.37 -6.81
N ASP A 148 -23.28 10.35 -6.05
CA ASP A 148 -22.77 10.15 -4.67
C ASP A 148 -21.30 9.77 -4.69
N ARG A 149 -20.84 8.93 -5.64
CA ARG A 149 -19.42 8.61 -5.84
C ARG A 149 -18.60 9.86 -6.14
N LEU A 150 -19.10 10.67 -7.06
CA LEU A 150 -18.43 11.92 -7.43
C LEU A 150 -18.38 12.92 -6.27
N ASN A 151 -19.49 13.07 -5.54
CA ASN A 151 -19.55 13.92 -4.34
C ASN A 151 -18.56 13.46 -3.26
N TYR A 152 -18.52 12.16 -2.99
CA TYR A 152 -17.59 11.57 -2.03
C TYR A 152 -16.13 11.87 -2.41
N ARG A 153 -15.78 11.61 -3.67
CA ARG A 153 -14.44 11.87 -4.19
C ARG A 153 -14.08 13.36 -4.13
N ASN A 154 -14.97 14.24 -4.60
CA ASN A 154 -14.75 15.69 -4.61
C ASN A 154 -14.64 16.26 -3.19
N LYS A 155 -15.27 15.63 -2.20
CA LYS A 155 -15.18 16.02 -0.80
C LYS A 155 -13.85 15.63 -0.17
N TYR A 156 -13.35 14.42 -0.43
CA TYR A 156 -12.22 13.88 0.32
C TYR A 156 -10.87 14.03 -0.38
N ILE A 157 -10.79 13.97 -1.70
CA ILE A 157 -9.52 14.13 -2.41
C ILE A 157 -8.83 15.45 -2.09
N PRO A 158 -9.50 16.63 -2.17
CA PRO A 158 -8.86 17.90 -1.82
C PRO A 158 -8.36 17.97 -0.38
N GLN A 159 -9.14 17.46 0.58
CA GLN A 159 -8.74 17.44 1.99
C GLN A 159 -7.54 16.55 2.25
N ILE A 160 -7.47 15.39 1.57
CA ILE A 160 -6.33 14.48 1.64
C ILE A 160 -5.09 15.18 1.06
N GLU A 161 -5.22 15.78 -0.10
CA GLU A 161 -4.11 16.44 -0.81
C GLU A 161 -3.60 17.64 -0.03
N GLU A 162 -4.48 18.46 0.55
CA GLU A 162 -4.10 19.58 1.43
C GLU A 162 -3.30 19.09 2.65
N LEU A 163 -3.79 18.04 3.33
CA LEU A 163 -3.09 17.52 4.51
C LEU A 163 -1.77 16.86 4.13
N MET A 164 -1.70 16.22 2.96
CA MET A 164 -0.47 15.68 2.41
C MET A 164 0.55 16.78 2.11
N ASP A 165 0.12 17.86 1.47
CA ASP A 165 0.97 19.03 1.18
C ASP A 165 1.56 19.61 2.48
N ILE A 166 0.75 19.75 3.53
CA ILE A 166 1.20 20.25 4.85
C ILE A 166 2.25 19.31 5.46
N LEU A 167 1.99 18.00 5.46
CA LEU A 167 2.92 17.02 6.02
C LEU A 167 4.22 16.98 5.23
N ASP A 168 4.15 17.15 3.93
CA ASP A 168 5.30 17.14 3.05
C ASP A 168 6.19 18.37 3.26
N GLU A 169 5.60 19.57 3.33
CA GLU A 169 6.33 20.81 3.64
C GLU A 169 7.05 20.70 4.99
N GLU A 170 6.37 20.19 6.02
CA GLU A 170 6.96 19.99 7.34
C GLU A 170 8.08 18.93 7.31
N ARG A 171 7.92 17.87 6.54
CA ARG A 171 8.95 16.82 6.34
C ARG A 171 10.15 17.37 5.57
N ILE A 172 9.94 18.09 4.49
CA ILE A 172 11.03 18.71 3.71
C ILE A 172 11.85 19.64 4.61
N ALA A 173 11.20 20.44 5.43
CA ALA A 173 11.89 21.30 6.41
C ALA A 173 12.71 20.50 7.44
N LEU A 174 12.25 19.30 7.81
CA LEU A 174 12.99 18.39 8.66
C LEU A 174 14.17 17.75 7.92
N ILE A 175 13.96 17.27 6.70
CA ILE A 175 14.98 16.61 5.86
C ILE A 175 16.06 17.58 5.40
N GLN A 176 15.72 18.82 5.10
CA GLN A 176 16.70 19.85 4.78
C GLN A 176 17.70 20.09 5.94
N ARG A 177 17.29 19.75 7.16
CA ARG A 177 18.18 19.72 8.31
C ARG A 177 19.04 18.45 8.40
N THR A 178 18.64 17.37 7.73
CA THR A 178 19.29 16.03 7.88
C THR A 178 19.80 15.40 6.59
N LYS A 179 19.63 16.01 5.43
CA LYS A 179 20.15 15.68 4.07
C LYS A 179 20.53 14.21 3.76
N ASP A 180 19.72 13.17 4.14
CA ASP A 180 20.35 11.87 4.03
C ASP A 180 19.44 10.73 3.54
N ILE A 181 19.48 10.47 2.21
CA ILE A 181 19.04 9.19 1.61
C ILE A 181 19.71 8.01 2.34
N THR A 182 20.95 8.17 2.80
CA THR A 182 21.74 7.22 3.57
C THR A 182 21.00 6.78 4.85
N LYS A 183 20.21 7.65 5.45
CA LYS A 183 19.43 7.33 6.64
C LYS A 183 18.30 6.33 6.34
N ASP A 184 17.57 6.52 5.26
CA ASP A 184 16.51 5.58 4.84
C ASP A 184 17.12 4.23 4.45
N ILE A 185 18.29 4.23 3.79
CA ILE A 185 19.04 3.01 3.48
C ILE A 185 19.50 2.30 4.76
N ASN A 186 20.06 3.02 5.72
CA ASN A 186 20.49 2.45 7.00
C ASN A 186 19.32 1.85 7.79
N ARG A 187 18.13 2.45 7.73
CA ARG A 187 16.92 1.89 8.31
C ARG A 187 16.55 0.56 7.69
N LEU A 188 16.58 0.48 6.35
CA LEU A 188 16.30 -0.77 5.63
C LEU A 188 17.31 -1.86 5.99
N LEU A 189 18.59 -1.50 6.11
CA LEU A 189 19.66 -2.42 6.51
C LEU A 189 19.55 -2.88 7.97
N SER A 190 18.96 -2.07 8.84
CA SER A 190 18.79 -2.38 10.27
C SER A 190 17.55 -3.22 10.57
N CYS A 191 16.69 -3.51 9.59
CA CYS A 191 15.52 -4.36 9.78
C CYS A 191 15.96 -5.78 10.21
N SER A 192 15.32 -6.29 11.25
CA SER A 192 15.64 -7.59 11.84
C SER A 192 15.21 -8.78 11.00
N ASP A 193 14.26 -8.59 10.10
CA ASP A 193 13.70 -9.63 9.24
C ASP A 193 13.32 -9.06 7.87
N ASP A 194 13.21 -9.97 6.91
CA ASP A 194 12.95 -9.65 5.52
C ASP A 194 11.54 -9.10 5.27
N GLU A 195 10.54 -9.54 6.04
CA GLU A 195 9.16 -9.08 5.88
C GLU A 195 9.04 -7.63 6.31
N THR A 196 9.63 -7.28 7.44
CA THR A 196 9.68 -5.88 7.93
C THR A 196 10.44 -4.99 6.97
N ARG A 197 11.60 -5.45 6.44
CA ARG A 197 12.37 -4.69 5.46
C ARG A 197 11.60 -4.49 4.16
N LEU A 198 10.94 -5.52 3.62
CA LEU A 198 10.14 -5.43 2.40
C LEU A 198 8.96 -4.44 2.58
N ARG A 199 8.30 -4.48 3.72
CA ARG A 199 7.22 -3.53 4.04
C ARG A 199 7.74 -2.10 4.07
N MET A 200 8.83 -1.87 4.79
CA MET A 200 9.47 -0.54 4.88
C MET A 200 9.99 -0.07 3.52
N TRP A 201 10.58 -0.96 2.71
CA TRP A 201 10.97 -0.67 1.32
C TRP A 201 9.78 -0.18 0.49
N CYS A 202 8.66 -0.91 0.53
CA CYS A 202 7.44 -0.53 -0.19
C CYS A 202 6.93 0.85 0.24
N ASP A 203 7.02 1.16 1.52
CA ASP A 203 6.55 2.41 2.08
C ASP A 203 7.44 3.59 1.68
N ILE A 204 8.75 3.45 1.85
CA ILE A 204 9.74 4.46 1.44
C ILE A 204 9.72 4.64 -0.08
N SER A 205 9.71 3.55 -0.85
CA SER A 205 9.67 3.62 -2.31
C SER A 205 8.45 4.35 -2.84
N LYS A 206 7.27 4.11 -2.26
CA LYS A 206 6.06 4.85 -2.63
C LYS A 206 6.23 6.35 -2.42
N LEU A 207 6.82 6.75 -1.31
CA LEU A 207 7.04 8.16 -1.02
C LEU A 207 7.95 8.83 -2.05
N TYR A 208 9.01 8.15 -2.47
CA TYR A 208 9.89 8.67 -3.52
C TYR A 208 9.28 8.58 -4.93
N MET A 209 8.44 7.55 -5.20
CA MET A 209 7.83 7.32 -6.52
C MET A 209 6.63 8.20 -6.80
N ASP A 210 5.88 8.59 -5.78
CA ASP A 210 4.60 9.27 -5.96
C ASP A 210 4.83 10.74 -6.34
N ARG A 211 4.93 10.98 -7.65
CA ARG A 211 5.08 12.31 -8.25
C ARG A 211 3.94 13.25 -7.93
N GLU A 212 2.77 12.72 -7.56
CA GLU A 212 1.61 13.51 -7.18
C GLU A 212 1.79 14.11 -5.77
N TRP A 213 2.80 13.64 -5.03
CA TRP A 213 3.07 14.06 -3.66
C TRP A 213 4.07 15.17 -3.56
N LYS A 214 4.47 15.88 -4.46
CA LYS A 214 5.45 16.99 -4.34
C LYS A 214 6.64 16.72 -3.38
N LEU A 215 6.83 15.48 -2.92
CA LEU A 215 7.87 15.08 -1.97
C LEU A 215 9.28 15.36 -2.50
N ASP A 216 9.41 15.25 -3.79
CA ASP A 216 10.46 15.85 -4.58
C ASP A 216 9.93 15.88 -6.01
N LYS A 217 9.79 17.04 -6.61
CA LYS A 217 9.46 17.17 -8.05
C LYS A 217 10.56 16.58 -8.92
N ASN A 218 11.60 16.00 -8.30
CA ASN A 218 12.78 15.49 -8.95
C ASN A 218 12.77 13.96 -8.99
N PRO A 219 12.36 13.35 -10.13
CA PRO A 219 12.48 11.90 -10.31
C PRO A 219 13.93 11.41 -10.15
N GLU A 220 14.92 12.30 -10.20
CA GLU A 220 16.32 11.97 -9.99
C GLU A 220 16.58 11.47 -8.57
N ARG A 221 15.85 11.97 -7.57
CA ARG A 221 16.08 11.56 -6.18
C ARG A 221 15.55 10.16 -5.87
N TYR A 222 14.40 9.76 -6.45
CA TYR A 222 13.98 8.36 -6.40
C TYR A 222 15.01 7.45 -7.07
N ASN A 223 15.52 7.87 -8.22
CA ASN A 223 16.54 7.13 -8.95
C ASN A 223 17.84 7.03 -8.15
N GLU A 224 18.25 8.10 -7.49
CA GLU A 224 19.39 8.11 -6.58
C GLU A 224 19.19 7.14 -5.42
N PHE A 225 18.02 7.19 -4.78
CA PHE A 225 17.66 6.29 -3.69
C PHE A 225 17.73 4.81 -4.10
N ILE A 226 17.10 4.41 -5.22
CA ILE A 226 17.12 3.01 -5.68
C ILE A 226 18.52 2.53 -6.04
N VAL A 227 19.35 3.40 -6.64
CA VAL A 227 20.74 3.06 -6.98
C VAL A 227 21.57 2.86 -5.72
N MET A 228 21.52 3.81 -4.79
CA MET A 228 22.25 3.73 -3.52
C MET A 228 21.78 2.55 -2.66
N ALA A 229 20.49 2.28 -2.60
CA ALA A 229 19.93 1.14 -1.89
C ALA A 229 20.37 -0.20 -2.52
N SER A 230 20.41 -0.26 -3.85
CA SER A 230 20.93 -1.42 -4.57
C SER A 230 22.43 -1.62 -4.30
N ASP A 231 23.24 -0.56 -4.30
CA ASP A 231 24.67 -0.63 -3.98
C ASP A 231 24.92 -1.06 -2.53
N ALA A 232 24.04 -0.69 -1.63
CA ALA A 232 24.07 -1.13 -0.24
C ALA A 232 23.64 -2.60 -0.04
N GLY A 233 23.22 -3.28 -1.10
CA GLY A 233 22.84 -4.70 -1.06
C GLY A 233 21.39 -4.96 -0.67
N ILE A 234 20.50 -3.97 -0.78
CA ILE A 234 19.06 -4.13 -0.54
C ILE A 234 18.43 -4.84 -1.75
N PRO A 235 17.96 -6.10 -1.60
CA PRO A 235 17.51 -6.92 -2.74
C PRO A 235 16.32 -6.32 -3.48
N GLU A 236 15.42 -5.67 -2.76
CA GLU A 236 14.22 -5.04 -3.29
C GLU A 236 14.53 -3.86 -4.22
N ALA A 237 15.73 -3.28 -4.07
CA ALA A 237 16.19 -2.17 -4.90
C ALA A 237 16.77 -2.61 -6.24
N HIS A 238 17.27 -3.85 -6.34
CA HIS A 238 18.04 -4.29 -7.51
C HIS A 238 17.21 -4.21 -8.81
N ILE A 239 15.96 -4.70 -8.79
CA ILE A 239 15.10 -4.66 -9.98
C ILE A 239 14.73 -3.24 -10.39
N ASN A 240 14.43 -2.37 -9.42
CA ASN A 240 14.08 -0.98 -9.71
C ASN A 240 15.28 -0.21 -10.28
N ALA A 241 16.48 -0.47 -9.76
CA ALA A 241 17.72 0.09 -10.31
C ALA A 241 18.00 -0.45 -11.71
N ALA A 242 17.78 -1.74 -11.98
CA ALA A 242 17.91 -2.31 -13.32
C ALA A 242 16.96 -1.63 -14.32
N ILE A 243 15.69 -1.44 -13.96
CA ILE A 243 14.69 -0.74 -14.79
C ILE A 243 15.10 0.71 -15.04
N TYR A 244 15.67 1.39 -14.06
CA TYR A 244 16.18 2.74 -14.21
C TYR A 244 17.33 2.81 -15.23
N PHE A 245 18.32 1.93 -15.11
CA PHE A 245 19.43 1.88 -16.06
C PHE A 245 18.96 1.49 -17.46
N LEU A 246 18.00 0.59 -17.59
CA LEU A 246 17.39 0.20 -18.86
C LEU A 246 16.64 1.36 -19.52
N ASN A 247 15.69 1.98 -18.81
CA ASN A 247 14.73 2.90 -19.40
C ASN A 247 15.24 4.33 -19.51
N ILE A 248 16.03 4.78 -18.53
CA ILE A 248 16.40 6.19 -18.40
C ILE A 248 17.87 6.41 -18.82
N LYS A 249 18.78 5.65 -18.23
CA LYS A 249 20.22 5.80 -18.52
C LYS A 249 20.66 5.13 -19.81
N LYS A 250 19.91 4.13 -20.31
CA LYS A 250 20.28 3.30 -21.46
C LYS A 250 21.65 2.63 -21.25
N ASP A 251 22.00 2.35 -20.00
CA ASP A 251 23.21 1.65 -19.59
C ASP A 251 22.87 0.17 -19.36
N TYR A 252 23.05 -0.60 -20.41
CA TYR A 252 22.68 -2.02 -20.43
C TYR A 252 23.64 -2.88 -19.62
N VAL A 253 24.89 -2.46 -19.47
CA VAL A 253 25.88 -3.18 -18.65
C VAL A 253 25.51 -3.08 -17.16
N GLU A 254 25.18 -1.88 -16.73
CA GLU A 254 24.77 -1.66 -15.36
C GLU A 254 23.40 -2.30 -15.07
N MET A 255 22.47 -2.25 -16.01
CA MET A 255 21.19 -2.98 -15.93
C MET A 255 21.43 -4.47 -15.69
N GLU A 256 22.26 -5.12 -16.51
CA GLU A 256 22.56 -6.55 -16.40
C GLU A 256 23.23 -6.89 -15.05
N ARG A 257 24.16 -6.05 -14.60
CA ARG A 257 24.79 -6.18 -13.27
C ARG A 257 23.77 -6.17 -12.15
N ARG A 258 22.78 -5.27 -12.19
CA ARG A 258 21.72 -5.16 -11.18
C ARG A 258 20.77 -6.38 -11.18
N LEU A 259 20.44 -6.88 -12.38
CA LEU A 259 19.66 -8.11 -12.51
C LEU A 259 20.43 -9.32 -11.94
N GLN A 260 21.74 -9.40 -12.18
CA GLN A 260 22.57 -10.46 -11.61
C GLN A 260 22.61 -10.38 -10.07
N MET A 261 22.79 -9.20 -9.50
CA MET A 261 22.74 -9.01 -8.04
C MET A 261 21.40 -9.46 -7.43
N MET A 262 20.29 -9.14 -8.09
CA MET A 262 18.98 -9.61 -7.69
C MET A 262 18.88 -11.13 -7.76
N PHE A 263 19.40 -11.71 -8.84
CA PHE A 263 19.37 -13.16 -9.04
C PHE A 263 20.21 -13.90 -8.01
N ASP A 264 21.35 -13.33 -7.62
CA ASP A 264 22.25 -13.95 -6.62
C ASP A 264 21.65 -13.90 -5.20
N SER A 265 20.67 -13.03 -4.98
CA SER A 265 19.85 -12.96 -3.76
C SER A 265 18.79 -14.08 -3.71
N ARG A 266 19.20 -15.35 -3.92
CA ARG A 266 18.35 -16.51 -4.27
C ARG A 266 17.16 -16.77 -3.35
N ASP A 267 17.31 -16.55 -2.06
CA ASP A 267 16.26 -16.86 -1.07
C ASP A 267 15.06 -15.91 -1.14
N ARG A 268 15.06 -14.99 -2.09
CA ARG A 268 14.11 -13.87 -2.22
C ARG A 268 13.49 -13.73 -3.60
N LEU A 269 13.75 -14.67 -4.52
CA LEU A 269 13.11 -14.66 -5.82
C LEU A 269 11.63 -15.00 -5.68
N THR A 270 10.78 -13.99 -5.72
CA THR A 270 9.33 -14.17 -5.82
C THR A 270 8.89 -14.26 -7.28
N ALA A 271 7.71 -14.83 -7.52
CA ALA A 271 7.11 -14.85 -8.86
C ALA A 271 6.97 -13.42 -9.44
N GLY A 272 6.68 -12.42 -8.62
CA GLY A 272 6.62 -11.02 -9.04
C GLY A 272 7.96 -10.47 -9.48
N ASN A 273 9.03 -10.76 -8.75
CA ASN A 273 10.38 -10.33 -9.10
C ASN A 273 10.85 -10.95 -10.41
N VAL A 274 10.61 -12.25 -10.56
CA VAL A 274 10.95 -12.99 -11.79
C VAL A 274 10.16 -12.45 -12.99
N HIS A 275 8.87 -12.19 -12.80
CA HIS A 275 8.03 -11.57 -13.84
C HIS A 275 8.60 -10.21 -14.29
N SER A 276 8.99 -9.36 -13.35
CA SER A 276 9.60 -8.06 -13.66
C SER A 276 10.93 -8.16 -14.41
N ILE A 277 11.75 -9.17 -14.09
CA ILE A 277 12.99 -9.46 -14.84
C ILE A 277 12.66 -9.85 -16.28
N ILE A 278 11.74 -10.79 -16.47
CA ILE A 278 11.33 -11.29 -17.78
C ILE A 278 10.73 -10.15 -18.62
N GLU A 279 9.85 -9.33 -18.06
CA GLU A 279 9.30 -8.16 -18.74
C GLU A 279 10.39 -7.15 -19.14
N SER A 280 11.42 -6.95 -18.31
CA SER A 280 12.55 -6.08 -18.64
C SER A 280 13.37 -6.62 -19.80
N ILE A 281 13.63 -7.93 -19.83
CA ILE A 281 14.32 -8.60 -20.94
C ILE A 281 13.48 -8.52 -22.22
N ASN A 282 12.19 -8.81 -22.15
CA ASN A 282 11.28 -8.73 -23.30
C ASN A 282 11.23 -7.32 -23.87
N TRP A 283 11.11 -6.32 -23.01
CA TRP A 283 11.09 -4.92 -23.45
C TRP A 283 12.41 -4.56 -24.16
N TYR A 284 13.56 -5.00 -23.64
CA TYR A 284 14.86 -4.78 -24.27
C TYR A 284 14.93 -5.39 -25.68
N VAL A 285 14.44 -6.63 -25.84
CA VAL A 285 14.40 -7.32 -27.14
C VAL A 285 13.43 -6.61 -28.11
N THR A 286 12.22 -6.27 -27.65
CA THR A 286 11.19 -5.64 -28.50
C THR A 286 11.56 -4.22 -28.94
N THR A 287 12.49 -3.56 -28.26
CA THR A 287 13.03 -2.26 -28.69
C THR A 287 14.13 -2.36 -29.76
N GLY A 288 14.33 -3.56 -30.30
CA GLY A 288 15.25 -3.80 -31.42
C GLY A 288 16.70 -4.07 -31.01
N ASN A 289 16.93 -4.34 -29.71
CA ASN A 289 18.25 -4.71 -29.24
C ASN A 289 18.45 -6.23 -29.26
N ASN A 290 19.65 -6.66 -29.49
CA ASN A 290 20.01 -8.09 -29.36
C ASN A 290 20.12 -8.45 -27.89
N ILE A 291 19.49 -9.54 -27.51
CA ILE A 291 19.61 -10.07 -26.16
C ILE A 291 21.08 -10.39 -25.83
N THR A 292 21.55 -9.95 -24.67
CA THR A 292 22.92 -10.24 -24.24
C THR A 292 23.08 -11.71 -23.79
N VAL A 293 24.32 -12.19 -23.76
CA VAL A 293 24.61 -13.53 -23.23
C VAL A 293 24.15 -13.64 -21.78
N GLY A 294 24.43 -12.64 -20.96
CA GLY A 294 24.03 -12.63 -19.55
C GLY A 294 22.52 -12.64 -19.35
N MET A 295 21.74 -11.91 -20.17
CA MET A 295 20.27 -11.96 -20.13
C MET A 295 19.73 -13.34 -20.49
N ASN A 296 20.31 -14.01 -21.53
CA ASN A 296 19.93 -15.37 -21.85
C ASN A 296 20.25 -16.33 -20.70
N GLU A 297 21.44 -16.25 -20.12
CA GLU A 297 21.84 -17.08 -18.98
C GLU A 297 20.90 -16.85 -17.77
N MET A 298 20.52 -15.60 -17.48
CA MET A 298 19.54 -15.31 -16.41
C MET A 298 18.19 -15.96 -16.70
N ALA A 299 17.67 -15.82 -17.91
CA ALA A 299 16.40 -16.43 -18.28
C ALA A 299 16.45 -17.96 -18.22
N ASP A 300 17.53 -18.58 -18.70
CA ASP A 300 17.72 -20.02 -18.63
C ASP A 300 17.80 -20.52 -17.18
N ARG A 301 18.44 -19.76 -16.30
CA ARG A 301 18.48 -20.06 -14.85
C ARG A 301 17.11 -19.93 -14.19
N ILE A 302 16.30 -18.92 -14.57
CA ILE A 302 14.92 -18.75 -14.12
C ILE A 302 14.08 -19.98 -14.51
N ILE A 303 14.20 -20.43 -15.76
CA ILE A 303 13.53 -21.64 -16.25
C ILE A 303 14.00 -22.88 -15.47
N ALA A 304 15.30 -23.01 -15.24
CA ALA A 304 15.88 -24.14 -14.49
C ALA A 304 15.42 -24.17 -13.02
N LEU A 305 15.03 -23.04 -12.44
CA LEU A 305 14.43 -22.95 -11.10
C LEU A 305 12.94 -23.34 -11.06
N GLY A 306 12.35 -23.69 -12.21
CA GLY A 306 10.98 -24.16 -12.30
C GLY A 306 9.93 -23.05 -12.37
N PHE A 307 10.33 -21.81 -12.64
CA PHE A 307 9.35 -20.76 -12.94
C PHE A 307 8.68 -21.02 -14.30
N PRO A 308 7.39 -20.68 -14.43
CA PRO A 308 6.61 -20.99 -15.63
C PRO A 308 6.93 -19.99 -16.77
N VAL A 309 8.17 -20.01 -17.24
CA VAL A 309 8.69 -19.14 -18.31
C VAL A 309 9.11 -19.99 -19.48
N GLU A 310 8.78 -19.59 -20.70
CA GLU A 310 9.15 -20.27 -21.95
C GLU A 310 9.74 -19.29 -22.95
N LYS A 311 10.86 -19.66 -23.54
CA LYS A 311 11.52 -18.91 -24.61
C LYS A 311 10.73 -19.03 -25.92
N GLN A 312 10.47 -17.90 -26.58
CA GLN A 312 9.79 -17.84 -27.87
C GLN A 312 10.80 -17.81 -29.03
N GLU A 313 10.33 -18.08 -30.25
CA GLU A 313 11.17 -18.07 -31.47
C GLU A 313 11.73 -16.69 -31.80
N ASP A 314 11.02 -15.60 -31.39
CA ASP A 314 11.44 -14.22 -31.59
C ASP A 314 12.48 -13.73 -30.54
N GLY A 315 12.90 -14.61 -29.64
CA GLY A 315 13.86 -14.31 -28.57
C GLY A 315 13.25 -13.70 -27.31
N THR A 316 11.92 -13.48 -27.28
CA THR A 316 11.21 -13.07 -26.08
C THR A 316 10.89 -14.26 -25.17
N TYR A 317 10.38 -13.98 -23.98
CA TYR A 317 10.02 -14.97 -22.98
C TYR A 317 8.57 -14.82 -22.57
N LEU A 318 7.78 -15.92 -22.62
CA LEU A 318 6.38 -15.95 -22.23
C LEU A 318 6.22 -16.49 -20.80
N TRP A 319 5.49 -15.76 -19.97
CA TRP A 319 5.04 -16.26 -18.68
C TRP A 319 3.80 -17.14 -18.87
N LYS A 320 3.93 -18.43 -18.62
CA LYS A 320 2.79 -19.36 -18.67
C LYS A 320 1.93 -19.17 -17.43
N ARG A 321 0.69 -18.73 -17.60
CA ARG A 321 -0.30 -18.83 -16.52
C ARG A 321 -0.46 -20.32 -16.18
N ARG A 322 -0.35 -20.69 -14.90
CA ARG A 322 -0.80 -22.02 -14.48
C ARG A 322 -2.25 -22.15 -14.96
N GLN A 323 -2.48 -23.01 -15.93
CA GLN A 323 -3.82 -23.55 -16.15
C GLN A 323 -4.12 -24.32 -14.87
N ASP A 324 -5.18 -23.91 -14.19
CA ASP A 324 -5.68 -24.56 -12.99
C ASP A 324 -5.81 -26.06 -13.28
N ALA A 325 -5.01 -26.86 -12.57
CA ALA A 325 -5.08 -28.31 -12.58
C ALA A 325 -6.07 -28.77 -11.50
#